data_8683e4c2743ee075aea0d40f0db2f500
#
_entry.id   8683e4c2743ee075aea0d40f0db2f500
#
_cell.length_a   1.000
_cell.length_b   1.000
_cell.length_c   1.000
_cell.angle_alpha   90.00
_cell.angle_beta   90.00
_cell.angle_gamma   90.00
#
_symmetry.space_group_name_H-M   'P 1'
#
loop_
_entity.id
_entity.type
_entity.pdbx_description
1 polymer ?
#
loop_
_entity_poly.entity_id
_entity_poly.type
_entity_poly.pdbx_seq_one_letter_code
_entity_poly.pdbx_strand_id
1 'polypeptide(L)'
;MKTIVETSSGLSKYLLADNVAITATADNITVGDPAQFIIGDLNSTTVTVTDNVTNAPDDWSGNKYTFDGTTWTLNPDWVDPTLDDEE
;
A
#
# COMPACT_ATOMS: atom_id res chain seq x y z
N MET A 1 7.24 -9.61 0.25
CA MET A 1 6.71 -8.40 -0.41
C MET A 1 6.77 -7.21 0.53
N LYS A 2 6.67 -6.02 -0.01
CA LYS A 2 6.63 -4.78 0.78
C LYS A 2 5.26 -4.16 0.64
N THR A 3 4.73 -3.58 1.73
CA THR A 3 3.47 -2.83 1.66
C THR A 3 3.68 -1.43 2.23
N ILE A 4 3.04 -0.46 1.59
CA ILE A 4 3.00 0.92 2.07
C ILE A 4 1.63 1.14 2.69
N VAL A 5 1.61 1.36 4.00
CA VAL A 5 0.38 1.47 4.80
C VAL A 5 0.23 2.91 5.27
N GLU A 6 -0.95 3.48 5.03
CA GLU A 6 -1.28 4.80 5.56
C GLU A 6 -1.55 4.69 7.06
N THR A 7 -0.77 5.44 7.87
CA THR A 7 -0.83 5.29 9.33
C THR A 7 -2.16 5.72 9.92
N SER A 8 -2.82 6.72 9.34
CA SER A 8 -4.07 7.26 9.89
C SER A 8 -5.25 6.31 9.72
N SER A 9 -5.26 5.51 8.65
CA SER A 9 -6.37 4.59 8.34
C SER A 9 -5.99 3.13 8.50
N GLY A 10 -4.70 2.83 8.50
CA GLY A 10 -4.21 1.45 8.47
C GLY A 10 -4.35 0.78 7.12
N LEU A 11 -4.78 1.52 6.08
CA LEU A 11 -5.01 0.96 4.76
C LEU A 11 -3.70 0.68 4.04
N SER A 12 -3.59 -0.52 3.46
CA SER A 12 -2.49 -0.88 2.57
C SER A 12 -2.72 -0.21 1.22
N LYS A 13 -1.91 0.80 0.92
CA LYS A 13 -2.03 1.59 -0.30
C LYS A 13 -1.34 0.94 -1.48
N TYR A 14 -0.20 0.29 -1.23
CA TYR A 14 0.61 -0.34 -2.27
C TYR A 14 1.16 -1.66 -1.77
N LEU A 15 1.30 -2.60 -2.68
CA LEU A 15 1.93 -3.89 -2.42
C LEU A 15 2.96 -4.13 -3.53
N LEU A 16 4.22 -4.29 -3.13
CA LEU A 16 5.35 -4.30 -4.06
C LEU A 16 6.24 -5.50 -3.79
N ALA A 17 7.03 -5.89 -4.78
CA ALA A 17 8.01 -6.95 -4.61
C ALA A 17 9.14 -6.50 -3.66
N ASP A 18 9.77 -7.47 -2.98
CA ASP A 18 10.83 -7.17 -2.00
C ASP A 18 12.03 -6.46 -2.60
N ASN A 19 12.29 -6.68 -3.88
CA ASN A 19 13.43 -6.08 -4.56
C ASN A 19 13.16 -4.66 -5.08
N VAL A 20 11.98 -4.13 -4.84
CA VAL A 20 11.64 -2.76 -5.23
C VAL A 20 12.13 -1.81 -4.14
N ALA A 21 12.93 -0.82 -4.52
CA ALA A 21 13.39 0.19 -3.60
C ALA A 21 12.28 1.19 -3.29
N ILE A 22 12.12 1.57 -2.03
CA ILE A 22 11.15 2.56 -1.59
C ILE A 22 11.89 3.61 -0.78
N THR A 23 11.80 4.86 -1.23
CA THR A 23 12.40 5.99 -0.52
C THR A 23 11.30 6.97 -0.10
N ALA A 24 11.01 7.02 1.18
CA ALA A 24 10.03 7.93 1.74
C ALA A 24 10.73 9.20 2.24
N THR A 25 10.25 10.34 1.78
CA THR A 25 10.74 11.65 2.20
C THR A 25 9.61 12.47 2.80
N ALA A 26 9.93 13.65 3.32
CA ALA A 26 8.91 14.55 3.88
C ALA A 26 7.91 15.05 2.84
N ASP A 27 8.26 14.96 1.56
CA ASP A 27 7.44 15.51 0.47
C ASP A 27 6.70 14.43 -0.33
N ASN A 28 7.28 13.23 -0.44
CA ASN A 28 6.72 12.19 -1.31
C ASN A 28 7.37 10.83 -1.02
N ILE A 29 6.95 9.83 -1.79
CA ILE A 29 7.55 8.50 -1.77
C ILE A 29 8.00 8.17 -3.18
N THR A 30 9.29 7.84 -3.32
CA THR A 30 9.88 7.40 -4.59
C THR A 30 9.92 5.88 -4.62
N VAL A 31 9.36 5.29 -5.67
CA VAL A 31 9.34 3.84 -5.87
C VAL A 31 10.27 3.48 -7.01
N GLY A 32 11.23 2.59 -6.72
CA GLY A 32 12.20 2.12 -7.69
C GLY A 32 13.55 2.82 -7.58
N ASP A 33 14.59 2.17 -8.11
CA ASP A 33 15.95 2.70 -8.21
C ASP A 33 16.57 2.16 -9.50
N PRO A 34 16.61 2.98 -10.58
CA PRO A 34 16.13 4.36 -10.66
C PRO A 34 14.62 4.47 -10.49
N ALA A 35 14.14 5.64 -10.10
CA ALA A 35 12.73 5.87 -9.79
C ALA A 35 11.84 5.54 -10.97
N GLN A 36 10.82 4.70 -10.74
CA GLN A 36 9.83 4.32 -11.74
C GLN A 36 8.59 5.18 -11.63
N PHE A 37 8.21 5.53 -10.42
CA PHE A 37 7.14 6.49 -10.19
C PHE A 37 7.29 7.12 -8.80
N ILE A 38 6.58 8.23 -8.60
CA ILE A 38 6.60 8.99 -7.35
C ILE A 38 5.17 9.14 -6.87
N ILE A 39 4.95 8.85 -5.58
CA ILE A 39 3.65 9.01 -4.95
C ILE A 39 3.65 10.37 -4.25
N GLY A 40 2.95 11.33 -4.84
CA GLY A 40 2.99 12.71 -4.37
C GLY A 40 2.04 13.03 -3.21
N ASP A 41 1.02 12.19 -2.99
CA ASP A 41 0.03 12.39 -1.93
C ASP A 41 0.35 11.63 -0.64
N LEU A 42 1.47 10.91 -0.61
CA LEU A 42 1.96 10.21 0.57
C LEU A 42 3.40 10.66 0.86
N ASN A 43 3.81 10.56 2.11
CA ASN A 43 5.16 10.91 2.53
C ASN A 43 5.58 10.12 3.76
N SER A 44 6.82 10.34 4.22
CA SER A 44 7.39 9.58 5.33
C SER A 44 6.64 9.75 6.65
N THR A 45 5.85 10.80 6.80
CA THR A 45 5.09 11.05 8.03
C THR A 45 3.69 10.45 8.01
N THR A 46 3.17 10.09 6.83
CA THR A 46 1.81 9.59 6.67
C THR A 46 1.74 8.09 6.44
N VAL A 47 2.86 7.43 6.17
CA VAL A 47 2.89 6.00 5.88
C VAL A 47 3.91 5.26 6.71
N THR A 48 3.69 3.94 6.82
CA THR A 48 4.67 2.98 7.32
C THR A 48 4.94 1.98 6.21
N VAL A 49 6.22 1.73 5.92
CA VAL A 49 6.63 0.72 4.95
C VAL A 49 7.02 -0.54 5.71
N THR A 50 6.39 -1.65 5.39
CA THR A 50 6.68 -2.96 6.00
C THR A 50 7.30 -3.88 4.97
N ASP A 51 8.49 -4.40 5.30
CA ASP A 51 9.23 -5.34 4.45
C ASP A 51 8.89 -6.79 4.82
N ASN A 52 9.28 -7.71 3.97
CA ASN A 52 9.21 -9.16 4.22
C ASN A 52 7.79 -9.64 4.51
N VAL A 53 6.80 -9.03 3.87
CA VAL A 53 5.41 -9.48 3.98
C VAL A 53 5.26 -10.80 3.24
N THR A 54 4.82 -11.85 3.94
CA THR A 54 4.70 -13.20 3.38
C THR A 54 3.25 -13.68 3.29
N ASN A 55 2.33 -12.96 3.93
CA ASN A 55 0.93 -13.37 4.05
C ASN A 55 -0.04 -12.42 3.34
N ALA A 56 0.44 -11.71 2.33
CA ALA A 56 -0.41 -10.79 1.57
C ALA A 56 -1.57 -11.56 0.90
N PRO A 57 -2.79 -10.99 0.92
CA PRO A 57 -3.92 -11.63 0.26
C PRO A 57 -3.71 -11.77 -1.24
N ASP A 58 -4.16 -12.89 -1.82
CA ASP A 58 -4.04 -13.11 -3.26
C ASP A 58 -4.89 -12.12 -4.08
N ASP A 59 -5.97 -11.63 -3.49
CA ASP A 59 -6.89 -10.70 -4.12
C ASP A 59 -6.65 -9.26 -3.68
N TRP A 60 -5.44 -8.94 -3.24
CA TRP A 60 -5.10 -7.61 -2.76
C TRP A 60 -5.38 -6.55 -3.83
N SER A 61 -5.97 -5.44 -3.38
CA SER A 61 -6.12 -4.21 -4.17
C SER A 61 -5.84 -3.02 -3.27
N GLY A 62 -5.44 -1.90 -3.85
CA GLY A 62 -5.20 -0.69 -3.08
C GLY A 62 -6.43 -0.30 -2.27
N ASN A 63 -6.27 -0.05 -0.99
CA ASN A 63 -7.32 0.31 -0.02
C ASN A 63 -8.31 -0.81 0.32
N LYS A 64 -8.13 -2.02 -0.23
CA LYS A 64 -9.05 -3.13 0.06
C LYS A 64 -8.83 -3.70 1.45
N TYR A 65 -7.58 -3.73 1.90
CA TYR A 65 -7.23 -4.32 3.20
C TYR A 65 -6.52 -3.31 4.08
N THR A 66 -6.71 -3.47 5.39
CA THR A 66 -5.86 -2.84 6.39
C THR A 66 -4.76 -3.82 6.79
N PHE A 67 -3.63 -3.30 7.24
CA PHE A 67 -2.50 -4.12 7.67
C PHE A 67 -1.86 -3.47 8.89
N ASP A 68 -1.77 -4.22 9.99
CA ASP A 68 -1.23 -3.71 11.25
C ASP A 68 0.24 -4.06 11.48
N GLY A 69 0.90 -4.64 10.48
CA GLY A 69 2.27 -5.13 10.57
C GLY A 69 2.34 -6.66 10.58
N THR A 70 1.27 -7.35 10.92
CA THR A 70 1.22 -8.81 10.94
C THR A 70 -0.08 -9.38 10.38
N THR A 71 -1.20 -8.70 10.54
CA THR A 71 -2.52 -9.21 10.20
C THR A 71 -3.20 -8.33 9.15
N TRP A 72 -3.75 -8.97 8.14
CA TRP A 72 -4.55 -8.34 7.10
C TRP A 72 -6.03 -8.42 7.48
N THR A 73 -6.75 -7.30 7.36
CA THR A 73 -8.18 -7.23 7.65
C THR A 73 -8.88 -6.57 6.49
N LEU A 74 -9.97 -7.18 6.02
CA LEU A 74 -10.76 -6.59 4.93
C LEU A 74 -11.36 -5.26 5.38
N ASN A 75 -11.16 -4.24 4.55
CA ASN A 75 -11.75 -2.93 4.78
C ASN A 75 -13.26 -3.00 4.46
N PRO A 76 -14.15 -2.84 5.43
CA PRO A 76 -15.60 -2.97 5.20
C PRO A 76 -16.16 -1.88 4.30
N ASP A 77 -15.45 -0.77 4.17
CA ASP A 77 -15.89 0.36 3.34
C ASP A 77 -15.38 0.27 1.90
N TRP A 78 -14.53 -0.73 1.59
CA TRP A 78 -14.01 -0.87 0.24
C TRP A 78 -15.10 -1.36 -0.71
N VAL A 79 -15.18 -0.70 -1.86
CA VAL A 79 -16.12 -1.07 -2.92
C VAL A 79 -15.31 -1.51 -4.13
N ASP A 80 -15.62 -2.71 -4.64
CA ASP A 80 -14.96 -3.24 -5.83
C ASP A 80 -15.33 -2.38 -7.04
N PRO A 81 -14.36 -1.71 -7.67
CA PRO A 81 -14.67 -0.85 -8.81
C PRO A 81 -15.25 -1.59 -10.00
N THR A 82 -15.05 -2.91 -10.10
CA THR A 82 -15.66 -3.68 -11.18
C THR A 82 -17.17 -3.90 -10.97
N LEU A 83 -17.64 -3.83 -9.73
CA LEU A 83 -19.07 -3.96 -9.44
C LEU A 83 -19.86 -2.73 -9.86
N ASP A 84 -19.22 -1.56 -9.85
CA ASP A 84 -19.87 -0.32 -10.25
C ASP A 84 -20.18 -0.29 -11.74
N ASP A 85 -19.44 -1.06 -12.53
CA ASP A 85 -19.60 -1.10 -13.97
C ASP A 85 -20.83 -1.93 -14.40
N GLU A 86 -21.42 -2.65 -13.48
CA GLU A 86 -22.54 -3.54 -13.81
C GLU A 86 -23.89 -2.82 -13.88
N GLU A 87 -23.89 -1.58 -13.54
CA GLU A 87 -25.09 -0.80 -13.64
C GLU A 87 -25.34 -0.35 -15.07
#